data_176a7b47df8c440fb8b2894d4534d59f
#
_entry.id   176a7b47df8c440fb8b2894d4534d59f
#
_cell.length_a   1.000
_cell.length_b   1.000
_cell.length_c   1.000
_cell.angle_alpha   90.00
_cell.angle_beta   90.00
_cell.angle_gamma   90.00
#
_symmetry.space_group_name_H-M   'P 1'
#
loop_
_entity.id
_entity.type
_entity.pdbx_description
1 polymer ?
#
loop_
_entity_poly.entity_id
_entity_poly.type
_entity_poly.pdbx_seq_one_letter_code
_entity_poly.pdbx_strand_id
1 'polypeptide(L)'
;MAADLSVRVKRLVRAGELGGVRATVQRYLELLQIISARTLKTRYRGSVLGVYWSLSNPIIMTAVYAVIFGAAFRPYYGNSLVKYGLATFSGLAMLNFFSATSSQALTSVVVNGSLLNKVRLPMSVFPVSVVAANLFQFMVGTFPTLCLITLFSTHRPLNIVALVVPSIALVLVSIGFSLMTSALYVFFRDLPYMYELVIFIIWISSPIFYPAALVPHGVRPLLAFNPIIYIVESVRQIATTPSSPDVQLMLASLASGVACFTVGAIAFSTLRKSFMDLL
;
A
#
# COMPACT_ATOMS: atom_id res chain seq x y z
N MET A 1 19.77 -22.34 -1.98
CA MET A 1 18.63 -21.43 -2.21
C MET A 1 18.99 -20.21 -3.06
N ALA A 2 20.04 -19.43 -2.77
CA ALA A 2 20.47 -18.29 -3.62
C ALA A 2 20.96 -18.73 -5.01
N ALA A 3 21.68 -19.86 -5.10
CA ALA A 3 22.17 -20.43 -6.37
C ALA A 3 21.02 -20.90 -7.29
N ASP A 4 19.99 -21.53 -6.75
CA ASP A 4 18.82 -22.00 -7.51
C ASP A 4 18.00 -20.83 -8.07
N LEU A 5 17.87 -19.74 -7.29
CA LEU A 5 17.22 -18.51 -7.74
C LEU A 5 17.96 -17.87 -8.91
N SER A 6 19.30 -17.79 -8.83
CA SER A 6 20.13 -17.22 -9.90
C SER A 6 20.03 -18.03 -11.20
N VAL A 7 19.90 -19.34 -11.11
CA VAL A 7 19.73 -20.24 -12.26
C VAL A 7 18.35 -20.06 -12.90
N ARG A 8 17.28 -20.01 -12.11
CA ARG A 8 15.91 -19.76 -12.61
C ARG A 8 15.78 -18.39 -13.26
N VAL A 9 16.29 -17.34 -12.63
CA VAL A 9 16.30 -15.98 -13.18
C VAL A 9 17.10 -15.93 -14.49
N LYS A 10 18.27 -16.57 -14.57
CA LYS A 10 19.06 -16.64 -15.81
C LYS A 10 18.33 -17.35 -16.96
N ARG A 11 17.59 -18.44 -16.69
CA ARG A 11 16.77 -19.11 -17.72
C ARG A 11 15.67 -18.19 -18.28
N LEU A 12 14.98 -17.48 -17.40
CA LEU A 12 13.93 -16.54 -17.81
C LEU A 12 14.47 -15.36 -18.64
N VAL A 13 15.68 -14.91 -18.32
CA VAL A 13 16.36 -13.84 -19.09
C VAL A 13 16.66 -14.29 -20.51
N ARG A 14 17.19 -15.51 -20.71
CA ARG A 14 17.50 -16.05 -22.06
C ARG A 14 16.25 -16.32 -22.88
N ALA A 15 15.16 -16.81 -22.26
CA ALA A 15 13.91 -17.07 -22.98
C ALA A 15 13.20 -15.80 -23.47
N GLY A 16 13.43 -14.65 -22.85
CA GLY A 16 12.77 -13.39 -23.22
C GLY A 16 13.41 -12.62 -24.37
N GLU A 17 14.62 -12.98 -24.81
CA GLU A 17 15.30 -12.31 -25.92
C GLU A 17 14.70 -12.68 -27.32
N LEU A 18 13.88 -13.73 -27.39
CA LEU A 18 13.29 -14.27 -28.61
C LEU A 18 11.76 -14.07 -28.70
N GLY A 19 11.12 -13.36 -27.74
CA GLY A 19 9.66 -13.31 -27.62
C GLY A 19 9.07 -11.92 -27.83
N GLY A 20 7.87 -11.86 -28.43
CA GLY A 20 7.07 -10.65 -28.57
C GLY A 20 6.56 -10.10 -27.22
N VAL A 21 5.71 -9.04 -27.26
CA VAL A 21 5.17 -8.32 -26.09
C VAL A 21 4.58 -9.26 -25.02
N ARG A 22 3.89 -10.32 -25.42
CA ARG A 22 3.33 -11.33 -24.49
C ARG A 22 4.41 -12.04 -23.66
N ALA A 23 5.52 -12.44 -24.30
CA ALA A 23 6.63 -13.09 -23.59
C ALA A 23 7.31 -12.14 -22.59
N THR A 24 7.40 -10.85 -22.93
CA THR A 24 7.94 -9.81 -22.02
C THR A 24 7.06 -9.64 -20.80
N VAL A 25 5.74 -9.59 -20.96
CA VAL A 25 4.78 -9.46 -19.84
C VAL A 25 4.79 -10.71 -18.96
N GLN A 26 4.76 -11.90 -19.57
CA GLN A 26 4.83 -13.17 -18.81
C GLN A 26 6.09 -13.25 -17.98
N ARG A 27 7.24 -12.93 -18.58
CA ARG A 27 8.52 -12.87 -17.88
C ARG A 27 8.50 -11.89 -16.71
N TYR A 28 7.91 -10.70 -16.88
CA TYR A 28 7.79 -9.72 -15.82
C TYR A 28 6.95 -10.27 -14.65
N LEU A 29 5.82 -10.90 -14.94
CA LEU A 29 4.95 -11.51 -13.92
C LEU A 29 5.63 -12.68 -13.18
N GLU A 30 6.37 -13.54 -13.88
CA GLU A 30 7.14 -14.63 -13.27
C GLU A 30 8.23 -14.09 -12.33
N LEU A 31 8.95 -13.04 -12.74
CA LEU A 31 9.93 -12.37 -11.90
C LEU A 31 9.28 -11.76 -10.64
N LEU A 32 8.12 -11.11 -10.81
CA LEU A 32 7.35 -10.58 -9.68
C LEU A 32 7.00 -11.69 -8.69
N GLN A 33 6.47 -12.81 -9.18
CA GLN A 33 6.10 -13.95 -8.31
C GLN A 33 7.31 -14.50 -7.57
N ILE A 34 8.43 -14.71 -8.24
CA ILE A 34 9.65 -15.27 -7.63
C ILE A 34 10.19 -14.33 -6.55
N ILE A 35 10.31 -13.03 -6.83
CA ILE A 35 10.87 -12.04 -5.90
C ILE A 35 9.91 -11.81 -4.73
N SER A 36 8.60 -11.67 -4.98
CA SER A 36 7.59 -11.50 -3.94
C SER A 36 7.52 -12.70 -3.00
N ALA A 37 7.52 -13.92 -3.55
CA ALA A 37 7.52 -15.15 -2.76
C ALA A 37 8.80 -15.29 -1.91
N ARG A 38 9.95 -14.88 -2.45
CA ARG A 38 11.21 -14.83 -1.68
C ARG A 38 11.09 -13.83 -0.53
N THR A 39 10.60 -12.62 -0.78
CA THR A 39 10.40 -11.57 0.23
C THR A 39 9.53 -12.08 1.38
N LEU A 40 8.39 -12.70 1.06
CA LEU A 40 7.49 -13.29 2.06
C LEU A 40 8.15 -14.42 2.87
N LYS A 41 8.79 -15.36 2.18
CA LYS A 41 9.47 -16.49 2.86
C LYS A 41 10.59 -16.01 3.79
N THR A 42 11.34 -14.97 3.39
CA THR A 42 12.42 -14.43 4.22
C THR A 42 11.86 -13.70 5.43
N ARG A 43 10.76 -12.94 5.25
CA ARG A 43 10.12 -12.16 6.32
C ARG A 43 9.52 -13.04 7.42
N TYR A 44 8.88 -14.15 7.04
CA TYR A 44 8.15 -15.01 7.98
C TYR A 44 8.86 -16.30 8.32
N ARG A 45 10.15 -16.42 8.01
CA ARG A 45 10.94 -17.59 8.34
C ARG A 45 11.04 -17.77 9.85
N GLY A 46 10.51 -18.90 10.35
CA GLY A 46 10.48 -19.20 11.79
C GLY A 46 9.37 -18.50 12.58
N SER A 47 8.47 -17.77 11.91
CA SER A 47 7.35 -17.12 12.57
C SER A 47 6.17 -18.08 12.75
N VAL A 48 5.58 -18.11 13.96
CA VAL A 48 4.41 -18.93 14.29
C VAL A 48 3.13 -18.35 13.65
N LEU A 49 2.93 -17.05 13.74
CA LEU A 49 1.73 -16.35 13.22
C LEU A 49 1.89 -15.94 11.74
N GLY A 50 3.12 -15.94 11.22
CA GLY A 50 3.38 -15.62 9.81
C GLY A 50 2.73 -14.29 9.38
N VAL A 51 1.91 -14.37 8.34
CA VAL A 51 1.23 -13.22 7.72
C VAL A 51 0.29 -12.48 8.69
N TYR A 52 -0.29 -13.17 9.67
CA TYR A 52 -1.25 -12.55 10.61
C TYR A 52 -0.64 -11.52 11.54
N TRP A 53 0.69 -11.46 11.69
CA TRP A 53 1.36 -10.36 12.38
C TRP A 53 1.03 -8.98 11.80
N SER A 54 0.64 -8.91 10.52
CA SER A 54 0.22 -7.66 9.91
C SER A 54 -1.04 -7.05 10.51
N LEU A 55 -1.88 -7.87 11.13
CA LEU A 55 -3.10 -7.42 11.82
C LEU A 55 -2.82 -6.87 13.23
N SER A 56 -1.71 -7.25 13.85
CA SER A 56 -1.41 -6.87 15.23
C SER A 56 -1.30 -5.35 15.38
N ASN A 57 -0.62 -4.67 14.46
CA ASN A 57 -0.47 -3.21 14.52
C ASN A 57 -1.82 -2.47 14.42
N PRO A 58 -2.67 -2.65 13.38
CA PRO A 58 -3.95 -1.97 13.30
C PRO A 58 -4.90 -2.33 14.46
N ILE A 59 -4.86 -3.55 14.98
CA ILE A 59 -5.70 -3.95 16.12
C ILE A 59 -5.25 -3.23 17.39
N ILE A 60 -3.97 -3.32 17.73
CA ILE A 60 -3.42 -2.70 18.96
C ILE A 60 -3.60 -1.17 18.91
N MET A 61 -3.27 -0.53 17.79
CA MET A 61 -3.44 0.92 17.63
C MET A 61 -4.90 1.34 17.70
N THR A 62 -5.82 0.55 17.12
CA THR A 62 -7.26 0.80 17.26
C THR A 62 -7.70 0.74 18.74
N ALA A 63 -7.24 -0.26 19.48
CA ALA A 63 -7.54 -0.37 20.91
C ALA A 63 -7.00 0.84 21.71
N VAL A 64 -5.75 1.24 21.44
CA VAL A 64 -5.14 2.42 22.07
C VAL A 64 -5.93 3.68 21.75
N TYR A 65 -6.30 3.93 20.50
CA TYR A 65 -7.10 5.10 20.12
C TYR A 65 -8.52 5.04 20.69
N ALA A 66 -9.13 3.86 20.76
CA ALA A 66 -10.44 3.70 21.38
C ALA A 66 -10.43 4.05 22.87
N VAL A 67 -9.36 3.69 23.59
CA VAL A 67 -9.20 4.02 25.01
C VAL A 67 -8.94 5.51 25.20
N ILE A 68 -8.00 6.10 24.44
CA ILE A 68 -7.56 7.49 24.63
C ILE A 68 -8.60 8.47 24.11
N PHE A 69 -9.12 8.27 22.91
CA PHE A 69 -9.96 9.23 22.20
C PHE A 69 -11.43 8.83 22.11
N GLY A 70 -11.78 7.60 22.54
CA GLY A 70 -13.13 7.08 22.40
C GLY A 70 -14.18 7.92 23.13
N ALA A 71 -13.87 8.44 24.31
CA ALA A 71 -14.79 9.31 25.06
C ALA A 71 -15.09 10.62 24.30
N ALA A 72 -14.08 11.19 23.64
CA ALA A 72 -14.19 12.46 22.91
C ALA A 72 -14.90 12.28 21.55
N PHE A 73 -14.63 11.18 20.83
CA PHE A 73 -15.06 11.04 19.43
C PHE A 73 -16.25 10.11 19.21
N ARG A 74 -16.63 9.25 20.17
CA ARG A 74 -17.82 8.38 20.04
C ARG A 74 -19.11 9.14 19.69
N PRO A 75 -19.35 10.41 20.11
CA PRO A 75 -20.58 11.12 19.73
C PRO A 75 -20.76 11.25 18.21
N TYR A 76 -19.66 11.37 17.46
CA TYR A 76 -19.67 11.43 15.99
C TYR A 76 -19.98 10.08 15.34
N TYR A 77 -19.99 9.00 16.09
CA TYR A 77 -20.25 7.62 15.63
C TYR A 77 -21.47 7.00 16.31
N GLY A 78 -22.53 7.80 16.50
CA GLY A 78 -23.76 7.35 17.12
C GLY A 78 -23.60 6.94 18.58
N ASN A 79 -22.69 7.59 19.31
CA ASN A 79 -22.34 7.35 20.70
C ASN A 79 -21.85 5.93 20.99
N SER A 80 -21.35 5.21 19.97
CA SER A 80 -20.86 3.84 20.05
C SER A 80 -19.33 3.79 19.95
N LEU A 81 -18.68 3.28 21.00
CA LEU A 81 -17.24 3.04 21.02
C LEU A 81 -16.83 1.99 19.97
N VAL A 82 -17.68 0.99 19.76
CA VAL A 82 -17.44 -0.07 18.76
C VAL A 82 -17.42 0.52 17.35
N LYS A 83 -18.42 1.34 16.97
CA LYS A 83 -18.43 2.00 15.65
C LYS A 83 -17.22 2.91 15.45
N TYR A 84 -16.82 3.65 16.48
CA TYR A 84 -15.58 4.43 16.43
C TYR A 84 -14.35 3.55 16.19
N GLY A 85 -14.23 2.44 16.93
CA GLY A 85 -13.13 1.50 16.75
C GLY A 85 -13.09 0.88 15.35
N LEU A 86 -14.26 0.46 14.80
CA LEU A 86 -14.33 -0.10 13.46
C LEU A 86 -13.94 0.93 12.36
N ALA A 87 -14.38 2.18 12.53
CA ALA A 87 -14.00 3.28 11.64
C ALA A 87 -12.49 3.57 11.71
N THR A 88 -11.92 3.59 12.90
CA THR A 88 -10.48 3.79 13.14
C THR A 88 -9.67 2.62 12.57
N PHE A 89 -10.09 1.38 12.81
CA PHE A 89 -9.44 0.18 12.26
C PHE A 89 -9.38 0.22 10.74
N SER A 90 -10.50 0.57 10.09
CA SER A 90 -10.56 0.62 8.62
C SER A 90 -9.55 1.61 8.03
N GLY A 91 -9.41 2.80 8.63
CA GLY A 91 -8.42 3.79 8.23
C GLY A 91 -6.98 3.36 8.50
N LEU A 92 -6.71 2.82 9.70
CA LEU A 92 -5.39 2.30 10.07
C LEU A 92 -4.94 1.16 9.17
N ALA A 93 -5.86 0.27 8.79
CA ALA A 93 -5.57 -0.84 7.89
C ALA A 93 -5.04 -0.36 6.53
N MET A 94 -5.66 0.68 5.95
CA MET A 94 -5.23 1.27 4.68
C MET A 94 -3.87 1.96 4.82
N LEU A 95 -3.70 2.79 5.85
CA LEU A 95 -2.46 3.51 6.06
C LEU A 95 -1.29 2.59 6.38
N ASN A 96 -1.49 1.55 7.20
CA ASN A 96 -0.45 0.56 7.50
C ASN A 96 0.01 -0.19 6.24
N PHE A 97 -0.91 -0.57 5.35
CA PHE A 97 -0.54 -1.17 4.06
C PHE A 97 0.34 -0.21 3.24
N PHE A 98 -0.10 1.05 3.08
CA PHE A 98 0.63 2.05 2.33
C PHE A 98 2.02 2.32 2.91
N SER A 99 2.09 2.60 4.22
CA SER A 99 3.32 2.91 4.94
C SER A 99 4.33 1.74 4.90
N ALA A 100 3.88 0.53 5.22
CA ALA A 100 4.73 -0.65 5.18
C ALA A 100 5.26 -0.95 3.78
N THR A 101 4.41 -0.78 2.76
CA THR A 101 4.76 -1.03 1.37
C THR A 101 5.77 -0.02 0.86
N SER A 102 5.52 1.26 1.04
CA SER A 102 6.37 2.34 0.55
C SER A 102 7.72 2.41 1.29
N SER A 103 7.74 2.17 2.61
CA SER A 103 8.97 2.09 3.40
C SER A 103 9.90 0.97 2.90
N GLN A 104 9.35 -0.22 2.69
CA GLN A 104 10.14 -1.36 2.22
C GLN A 104 10.58 -1.21 0.76
N ALA A 105 9.76 -0.56 -0.08
CA ALA A 105 10.07 -0.32 -1.47
C ALA A 105 11.17 0.73 -1.67
N LEU A 106 11.30 1.69 -0.74
CA LEU A 106 12.26 2.77 -0.77
C LEU A 106 13.67 2.30 -1.12
N THR A 107 14.18 1.31 -0.40
CA THR A 107 15.55 0.78 -0.55
C THR A 107 15.66 -0.35 -1.57
N SER A 108 14.54 -0.83 -2.13
CA SER A 108 14.46 -2.08 -2.88
C SER A 108 15.36 -2.16 -4.12
N VAL A 109 15.55 -1.06 -4.85
CA VAL A 109 16.41 -1.01 -6.04
C VAL A 109 17.87 -1.12 -5.64
N VAL A 110 18.31 -0.31 -4.68
CA VAL A 110 19.72 -0.23 -4.24
C VAL A 110 20.18 -1.51 -3.57
N VAL A 111 19.38 -2.09 -2.69
CA VAL A 111 19.70 -3.37 -2.00
C VAL A 111 19.87 -4.52 -3.01
N ASN A 112 19.21 -4.46 -4.16
CA ASN A 112 19.32 -5.46 -5.22
C ASN A 112 20.27 -5.03 -6.36
N GLY A 113 21.06 -3.96 -6.21
CA GLY A 113 21.98 -3.45 -7.23
C GLY A 113 22.98 -4.51 -7.73
N SER A 114 23.52 -5.35 -6.83
CA SER A 114 24.43 -6.45 -7.20
C SER A 114 23.80 -7.51 -8.12
N LEU A 115 22.47 -7.65 -8.09
CA LEU A 115 21.73 -8.54 -8.99
C LEU A 115 21.53 -7.88 -10.35
N LEU A 116 21.28 -6.55 -10.37
CA LEU A 116 21.15 -5.77 -11.61
C LEU A 116 22.43 -5.79 -12.45
N ASN A 117 23.61 -5.74 -11.82
CA ASN A 117 24.90 -5.82 -12.49
C ASN A 117 25.19 -7.19 -13.12
N LYS A 118 24.54 -8.26 -12.62
CA LYS A 118 24.76 -9.65 -13.12
C LYS A 118 23.74 -10.09 -14.15
N VAL A 119 22.55 -9.49 -14.17
CA VAL A 119 21.42 -9.94 -15.00
C VAL A 119 20.60 -8.74 -15.43
N ARG A 120 20.31 -8.61 -16.73
CA ARG A 120 19.44 -7.56 -17.28
C ARG A 120 17.99 -7.78 -16.83
N LEU A 121 17.61 -7.12 -15.72
CA LEU A 121 16.25 -7.14 -15.18
C LEU A 121 15.60 -5.76 -15.32
N PRO A 122 14.28 -5.69 -15.54
CA PRO A 122 13.56 -4.43 -15.45
C PRO A 122 13.60 -3.93 -13.99
N MET A 123 14.20 -2.77 -13.76
CA MET A 123 14.45 -2.24 -12.41
C MET A 123 13.16 -2.03 -11.60
N SER A 124 12.04 -1.75 -12.28
CA SER A 124 10.71 -1.60 -11.65
C SER A 124 10.21 -2.89 -10.96
N VAL A 125 10.76 -4.05 -11.32
CA VAL A 125 10.37 -5.33 -10.70
C VAL A 125 10.62 -5.30 -9.17
N PHE A 126 11.67 -4.63 -8.69
CA PHE A 126 12.00 -4.62 -7.26
C PHE A 126 10.96 -3.87 -6.43
N PRO A 127 10.66 -2.59 -6.65
CA PRO A 127 9.61 -1.90 -5.88
C PRO A 127 8.23 -2.53 -6.08
N VAL A 128 7.88 -2.96 -7.29
CA VAL A 128 6.57 -3.60 -7.56
C VAL A 128 6.46 -4.97 -6.87
N SER A 129 7.56 -5.74 -6.76
CA SER A 129 7.54 -7.01 -6.02
C SER A 129 7.32 -6.84 -4.52
N VAL A 130 7.78 -5.74 -3.94
CA VAL A 130 7.48 -5.38 -2.54
C VAL A 130 5.99 -5.09 -2.38
N VAL A 131 5.41 -4.31 -3.31
CA VAL A 131 3.95 -4.06 -3.31
C VAL A 131 3.18 -5.37 -3.42
N ALA A 132 3.56 -6.26 -4.34
CA ALA A 132 2.90 -7.55 -4.54
C ALA A 132 3.00 -8.45 -3.28
N ALA A 133 4.13 -8.46 -2.59
CA ALA A 133 4.30 -9.19 -1.34
C ALA A 133 3.40 -8.66 -0.22
N ASN A 134 3.33 -7.32 -0.06
CA ASN A 134 2.44 -6.71 0.93
C ASN A 134 0.96 -6.84 0.54
N LEU A 135 0.64 -6.81 -0.77
CA LEU A 135 -0.73 -7.07 -1.26
C LEU A 135 -1.20 -8.48 -0.90
N PHE A 136 -0.34 -9.50 -1.09
CA PHE A 136 -0.66 -10.86 -0.65
C PHE A 136 -0.97 -10.89 0.86
N GLN A 137 -0.14 -10.24 1.67
CA GLN A 137 -0.34 -10.13 3.11
C GLN A 137 -1.66 -9.41 3.47
N PHE A 138 -1.96 -8.33 2.78
CA PHE A 138 -3.21 -7.58 2.94
C PHE A 138 -4.43 -8.44 2.58
N MET A 139 -4.38 -9.16 1.45
CA MET A 139 -5.47 -10.02 0.99
C MET A 139 -5.74 -11.22 1.90
N VAL A 140 -4.72 -11.76 2.56
CA VAL A 140 -4.88 -12.91 3.47
C VAL A 140 -5.31 -12.49 4.88
N GLY A 141 -4.82 -11.35 5.37
CA GLY A 141 -5.08 -10.88 6.74
C GLY A 141 -6.11 -9.75 6.81
N THR A 142 -5.74 -8.58 6.35
CA THR A 142 -6.47 -7.32 6.59
C THR A 142 -7.77 -7.23 5.80
N PHE A 143 -7.77 -7.61 4.52
CA PHE A 143 -8.94 -7.50 3.66
C PHE A 143 -10.11 -8.41 4.10
N PRO A 144 -9.91 -9.69 4.47
CA PRO A 144 -10.99 -10.52 5.03
C PRO A 144 -11.56 -9.93 6.33
N THR A 145 -10.70 -9.37 7.19
CA THR A 145 -11.14 -8.70 8.41
C THR A 145 -12.02 -7.48 8.11
N LEU A 146 -11.67 -6.67 7.10
CA LEU A 146 -12.51 -5.57 6.63
C LEU A 146 -13.84 -6.06 6.05
N CYS A 147 -13.83 -7.16 5.28
CA CYS A 147 -15.07 -7.77 4.78
C CYS A 147 -16.01 -8.21 5.91
N LEU A 148 -15.45 -8.83 6.95
CA LEU A 148 -16.23 -9.22 8.15
C LEU A 148 -16.78 -7.98 8.86
N ILE A 149 -15.96 -6.96 9.11
CA ILE A 149 -16.39 -5.70 9.72
C ILE A 149 -17.55 -5.10 8.92
N THR A 150 -17.41 -5.01 7.59
CA THR A 150 -18.42 -4.46 6.70
C THR A 150 -19.72 -5.25 6.77
N LEU A 151 -19.62 -6.57 6.73
CA LEU A 151 -20.82 -7.45 6.81
C LEU A 151 -21.58 -7.26 8.12
N PHE A 152 -20.87 -7.26 9.26
CA PHE A 152 -21.48 -7.10 10.57
C PHE A 152 -22.00 -5.69 10.85
N SER A 153 -21.35 -4.66 10.30
CA SER A 153 -21.75 -3.26 10.52
C SER A 153 -22.90 -2.82 9.64
N THR A 154 -22.90 -3.24 8.37
CA THR A 154 -23.84 -2.73 7.36
C THR A 154 -24.96 -3.71 7.02
N HIS A 155 -24.77 -5.02 7.28
CA HIS A 155 -25.65 -6.10 6.86
C HIS A 155 -25.95 -6.12 5.35
N ARG A 156 -25.07 -5.53 4.52
CA ARG A 156 -25.23 -5.43 3.06
C ARG A 156 -24.04 -6.07 2.34
N PRO A 157 -24.23 -7.18 1.62
CA PRO A 157 -23.15 -7.83 0.88
C PRO A 157 -22.61 -6.98 -0.27
N LEU A 158 -23.42 -6.06 -0.82
CA LEU A 158 -22.97 -5.12 -1.86
C LEU A 158 -21.81 -4.23 -1.38
N ASN A 159 -21.81 -3.80 -0.12
CA ASN A 159 -20.74 -3.00 0.45
C ASN A 159 -19.40 -3.77 0.47
N ILE A 160 -19.42 -5.11 0.60
CA ILE A 160 -18.19 -5.92 0.53
C ILE A 160 -17.58 -5.83 -0.87
N VAL A 161 -18.41 -5.93 -1.91
CA VAL A 161 -17.93 -5.79 -3.29
C VAL A 161 -17.38 -4.37 -3.55
N ALA A 162 -18.03 -3.37 -3.00
CA ALA A 162 -17.61 -1.97 -3.14
C ALA A 162 -16.23 -1.69 -2.52
N LEU A 163 -15.79 -2.45 -1.48
CA LEU A 163 -14.45 -2.33 -0.90
C LEU A 163 -13.32 -2.60 -1.90
N VAL A 164 -13.60 -3.31 -2.98
CA VAL A 164 -12.59 -3.61 -4.01
C VAL A 164 -12.08 -2.32 -4.67
N VAL A 165 -12.94 -1.33 -4.91
CA VAL A 165 -12.56 -0.09 -5.59
C VAL A 165 -11.51 0.72 -4.81
N PRO A 166 -11.73 1.10 -3.54
CA PRO A 166 -10.71 1.80 -2.77
C PRO A 166 -9.49 0.93 -2.48
N SER A 167 -9.62 -0.41 -2.46
CA SER A 167 -8.46 -1.30 -2.36
C SER A 167 -7.59 -1.27 -3.62
N ILE A 168 -8.17 -1.21 -4.81
CA ILE A 168 -7.43 -1.00 -6.06
C ILE A 168 -6.75 0.37 -6.05
N ALA A 169 -7.46 1.43 -5.63
CA ALA A 169 -6.89 2.76 -5.50
C ALA A 169 -5.68 2.77 -4.56
N LEU A 170 -5.76 2.08 -3.42
CA LEU A 170 -4.67 1.93 -2.46
C LEU A 170 -3.44 1.26 -3.09
N VAL A 171 -3.64 0.20 -3.86
CA VAL A 171 -2.55 -0.49 -4.58
C VAL A 171 -1.90 0.44 -5.60
N LEU A 172 -2.69 1.20 -6.36
CA LEU A 172 -2.18 2.16 -7.35
C LEU A 172 -1.35 3.27 -6.68
N VAL A 173 -1.86 3.88 -5.61
CA VAL A 173 -1.10 4.87 -4.83
C VAL A 173 0.20 4.27 -4.33
N SER A 174 0.14 3.06 -3.77
CA SER A 174 1.32 2.39 -3.21
C SER A 174 2.36 2.05 -4.28
N ILE A 175 1.95 1.59 -5.47
CA ILE A 175 2.88 1.35 -6.58
C ILE A 175 3.52 2.67 -7.03
N GLY A 176 2.71 3.72 -7.26
CA GLY A 176 3.20 5.01 -7.73
C GLY A 176 4.21 5.62 -6.76
N PHE A 177 3.85 5.69 -5.49
CA PHE A 177 4.71 6.23 -4.45
C PHE A 177 5.99 5.39 -4.25
N SER A 178 5.88 4.06 -4.30
CA SER A 178 7.02 3.14 -4.21
C SER A 178 7.99 3.29 -5.37
N LEU A 179 7.48 3.44 -6.60
CA LEU A 179 8.30 3.70 -7.77
C LEU A 179 9.06 5.03 -7.63
N MET A 180 8.36 6.10 -7.25
CA MET A 180 8.95 7.42 -7.08
C MET A 180 10.04 7.41 -6.01
N THR A 181 9.73 6.91 -4.81
CA THR A 181 10.67 6.93 -3.68
C THR A 181 11.87 6.01 -3.91
N SER A 182 11.68 4.84 -4.51
CA SER A 182 12.80 3.94 -4.84
C SER A 182 13.73 4.52 -5.91
N ALA A 183 13.20 5.29 -6.86
CA ALA A 183 14.01 6.00 -7.86
C ALA A 183 14.79 7.13 -7.22
N LEU A 184 14.15 7.94 -6.38
CA LEU A 184 14.81 9.07 -5.69
C LEU A 184 15.91 8.58 -4.75
N TYR A 185 15.75 7.43 -4.10
CA TYR A 185 16.76 6.87 -3.19
C TYR A 185 18.07 6.49 -3.89
N VAL A 186 18.06 6.20 -5.18
CA VAL A 186 19.31 5.97 -5.94
C VAL A 186 20.17 7.21 -5.96
N PHE A 187 19.55 8.41 -6.06
CA PHE A 187 20.25 9.69 -6.11
C PHE A 187 20.51 10.30 -4.72
N PHE A 188 19.53 10.18 -3.83
CA PHE A 188 19.54 10.83 -2.51
C PHE A 188 19.53 9.77 -1.40
N ARG A 189 20.71 9.47 -0.85
CA ARG A 189 20.87 8.45 0.21
C ARG A 189 20.25 8.86 1.55
N ASP A 190 20.00 10.15 1.75
CA ASP A 190 19.35 10.70 2.96
C ASP A 190 17.82 10.63 2.89
N LEU A 191 17.26 10.15 1.78
CA LEU A 191 15.82 10.05 1.57
C LEU A 191 15.05 9.30 2.68
N PRO A 192 15.59 8.26 3.37
CA PRO A 192 14.88 7.60 4.47
C PRO A 192 14.46 8.56 5.59
N TYR A 193 15.31 9.54 5.95
CA TYR A 193 14.98 10.52 6.97
C TYR A 193 13.84 11.47 6.54
N MET A 194 13.89 11.93 5.28
CA MET A 194 12.81 12.73 4.69
C MET A 194 11.51 11.92 4.55
N TYR A 195 11.63 10.64 4.22
CA TYR A 195 10.51 9.73 4.07
C TYR A 195 9.73 9.60 5.39
N GLU A 196 10.40 9.44 6.53
CA GLU A 196 9.76 9.35 7.84
C GLU A 196 8.92 10.59 8.14
N LEU A 197 9.43 11.79 7.82
CA LEU A 197 8.69 13.04 7.98
C LEU A 197 7.46 13.10 7.05
N VAL A 198 7.62 12.70 5.79
CA VAL A 198 6.52 12.68 4.82
C VAL A 198 5.43 11.71 5.26
N ILE A 199 5.79 10.50 5.70
CA ILE A 199 4.82 9.51 6.20
C ILE A 199 4.12 10.02 7.46
N PHE A 200 4.83 10.67 8.37
CA PHE A 200 4.23 11.29 9.55
C PHE A 200 3.19 12.36 9.17
N ILE A 201 3.52 13.22 8.19
CA ILE A 201 2.58 14.24 7.68
C ILE A 201 1.36 13.57 7.03
N ILE A 202 1.56 12.55 6.19
CA ILE A 202 0.46 11.78 5.59
C ILE A 202 -0.41 11.15 6.67
N TRP A 203 0.20 10.61 7.73
CA TRP A 203 -0.49 9.94 8.82
C TRP A 203 -1.35 10.92 9.63
N ILE A 204 -0.79 12.06 10.05
CA ILE A 204 -1.52 13.05 10.85
C ILE A 204 -2.58 13.79 10.03
N SER A 205 -2.33 14.01 8.73
CA SER A 205 -3.27 14.68 7.83
C SER A 205 -4.45 13.80 7.41
N SER A 206 -4.32 12.48 7.52
CA SER A 206 -5.42 11.55 7.26
C SER A 206 -6.36 11.48 8.46
N PRO A 207 -7.68 11.72 8.30
CA PRO A 207 -8.64 11.71 9.41
C PRO A 207 -8.96 10.27 9.84
N ILE A 208 -7.96 9.57 10.41
CA ILE A 208 -8.06 8.15 10.79
C ILE A 208 -8.66 8.01 12.18
N PHE A 209 -8.06 8.67 13.17
CA PHE A 209 -8.47 8.61 14.57
C PHE A 209 -9.41 9.74 14.98
N TYR A 210 -9.49 10.83 14.21
CA TYR A 210 -10.43 11.92 14.43
C TYR A 210 -11.47 11.99 13.31
N PRO A 211 -12.69 12.50 13.60
CA PRO A 211 -13.71 12.69 12.57
C PRO A 211 -13.31 13.79 11.57
N ALA A 212 -13.52 13.52 10.26
CA ALA A 212 -13.27 14.52 9.21
C ALA A 212 -14.05 15.84 9.40
N ALA A 213 -15.19 15.79 10.12
CA ALA A 213 -15.98 16.96 10.47
C ALA A 213 -15.23 17.99 11.32
N LEU A 214 -14.23 17.57 12.10
CA LEU A 214 -13.43 18.45 12.96
C LEU A 214 -12.34 19.22 12.19
N VAL A 215 -12.10 18.88 10.94
CA VAL A 215 -11.09 19.56 10.12
C VAL A 215 -11.58 20.94 9.73
N PRO A 216 -10.85 22.03 10.09
CA PRO A 216 -11.22 23.39 9.73
C PRO A 216 -11.33 23.56 8.20
N HIS A 217 -12.32 24.33 7.76
CA HIS A 217 -12.56 24.54 6.31
C HIS A 217 -11.35 25.11 5.58
N GLY A 218 -10.56 25.98 6.20
CA GLY A 218 -9.36 26.56 5.59
C GLY A 218 -8.20 25.57 5.36
N VAL A 219 -8.19 24.45 6.09
CA VAL A 219 -7.12 23.40 5.97
C VAL A 219 -7.52 22.28 4.98
N ARG A 220 -8.82 22.10 4.73
CA ARG A 220 -9.32 21.03 3.84
C ARG A 220 -8.68 21.01 2.44
N PRO A 221 -8.48 22.17 1.75
CA PRO A 221 -7.81 22.16 0.45
C PRO A 221 -6.38 21.64 0.50
N LEU A 222 -5.66 21.91 1.59
CA LEU A 222 -4.29 21.39 1.79
C LEU A 222 -4.30 19.86 1.99
N LEU A 223 -5.27 19.37 2.73
CA LEU A 223 -5.42 17.92 2.95
C LEU A 223 -5.81 17.18 1.66
N ALA A 224 -6.48 17.84 0.72
CA ALA A 224 -6.86 17.23 -0.56
C ALA A 224 -5.65 16.77 -1.41
N PHE A 225 -4.44 17.28 -1.15
CA PHE A 225 -3.21 16.79 -1.78
C PHE A 225 -2.77 15.41 -1.26
N ASN A 226 -3.28 14.96 -0.12
CA ASN A 226 -2.99 13.63 0.40
C ASN A 226 -3.89 12.58 -0.30
N PRO A 227 -3.35 11.70 -1.17
CA PRO A 227 -4.14 10.73 -1.93
C PRO A 227 -4.80 9.67 -1.05
N ILE A 228 -4.28 9.46 0.17
CA ILE A 228 -4.79 8.45 1.11
C ILE A 228 -6.12 8.87 1.74
N ILE A 229 -6.43 10.15 1.84
CA ILE A 229 -7.67 10.64 2.47
C ILE A 229 -8.90 10.08 1.77
N TYR A 230 -8.99 10.19 0.46
CA TYR A 230 -10.13 9.69 -0.31
C TYR A 230 -10.32 8.18 -0.16
N ILE A 231 -9.20 7.45 -0.04
CA ILE A 231 -9.21 6.00 0.16
C ILE A 231 -9.74 5.64 1.55
N VAL A 232 -9.21 6.31 2.59
CA VAL A 232 -9.63 6.10 3.98
C VAL A 232 -11.10 6.45 4.18
N GLU A 233 -11.55 7.58 3.65
CA GLU A 233 -12.95 8.00 3.75
C GLU A 233 -13.89 7.07 2.99
N SER A 234 -13.51 6.61 1.78
CA SER A 234 -14.28 5.65 0.99
C SER A 234 -14.42 4.31 1.75
N VAL A 235 -13.32 3.74 2.24
CA VAL A 235 -13.36 2.50 3.01
C VAL A 235 -14.19 2.65 4.29
N ARG A 236 -14.02 3.79 5.01
CA ARG A 236 -14.79 4.06 6.22
C ARG A 236 -16.28 4.13 5.93
N GLN A 237 -16.71 4.91 4.93
CA GLN A 237 -18.11 5.04 4.55
C GLN A 237 -18.70 3.67 4.18
N ILE A 238 -18.01 2.91 3.34
CA ILE A 238 -18.46 1.58 2.91
C ILE A 238 -18.53 0.59 4.08
N ALA A 239 -17.53 0.60 4.99
CA ALA A 239 -17.42 -0.39 6.05
C ALA A 239 -18.30 -0.10 7.27
N THR A 240 -18.65 1.16 7.54
CA THR A 240 -19.30 1.53 8.80
C THR A 240 -20.71 2.12 8.65
N THR A 241 -21.08 2.54 7.42
CA THR A 241 -22.37 3.19 7.18
C THR A 241 -23.32 2.24 6.44
N PRO A 242 -24.54 1.99 6.95
CA PRO A 242 -25.52 1.10 6.32
C PRO A 242 -26.19 1.70 5.07
N SER A 243 -25.64 2.75 4.50
CA SER A 243 -26.09 3.34 3.24
C SER A 243 -25.47 2.67 2.02
N SER A 244 -25.98 2.99 0.83
CA SER A 244 -25.31 2.63 -0.43
C SER A 244 -23.93 3.23 -0.48
N PRO A 245 -22.94 2.55 -1.10
CA PRO A 245 -21.62 3.11 -1.31
C PRO A 245 -21.69 4.44 -2.07
N ASP A 246 -20.95 5.43 -1.61
CA ASP A 246 -20.85 6.73 -2.29
C ASP A 246 -19.95 6.61 -3.51
N VAL A 247 -20.59 6.61 -4.69
CA VAL A 247 -19.90 6.46 -5.99
C VAL A 247 -18.94 7.61 -6.23
N GLN A 248 -19.28 8.85 -5.82
CA GLN A 248 -18.41 10.01 -6.01
C GLN A 248 -17.11 9.85 -5.21
N LEU A 249 -17.22 9.41 -3.97
CA LEU A 249 -16.06 9.16 -3.11
C LEU A 249 -15.19 7.99 -3.62
N MET A 250 -15.83 6.94 -4.13
CA MET A 250 -15.13 5.81 -4.77
C MET A 250 -14.37 6.25 -6.01
N LEU A 251 -14.98 7.08 -6.87
CA LEU A 251 -14.33 7.63 -8.06
C LEU A 251 -13.18 8.57 -7.68
N ALA A 252 -13.34 9.41 -6.67
CA ALA A 252 -12.30 10.29 -6.17
C ALA A 252 -11.10 9.47 -5.65
N SER A 253 -11.35 8.38 -4.91
CA SER A 253 -10.29 7.49 -4.46
C SER A 253 -9.54 6.85 -5.63
N LEU A 254 -10.25 6.37 -6.65
CA LEU A 254 -9.63 5.78 -7.84
C LEU A 254 -8.85 6.80 -8.65
N ALA A 255 -9.38 8.01 -8.83
CA ALA A 255 -8.71 9.11 -9.51
C ALA A 255 -7.39 9.50 -8.81
N SER A 256 -7.40 9.60 -7.47
CA SER A 256 -6.18 9.84 -6.68
C SER A 256 -5.15 8.72 -6.85
N GLY A 257 -5.63 7.47 -6.91
CA GLY A 257 -4.80 6.29 -7.17
C GLY A 257 -4.10 6.34 -8.53
N VAL A 258 -4.88 6.59 -9.58
CA VAL A 258 -4.38 6.70 -10.96
C VAL A 258 -3.41 7.89 -11.10
N ALA A 259 -3.73 9.05 -10.51
CA ALA A 259 -2.87 10.22 -10.53
C ALA A 259 -1.50 9.94 -9.88
N CYS A 260 -1.50 9.35 -8.68
CA CYS A 260 -0.27 9.01 -7.96
C CYS A 260 0.56 7.95 -8.73
N PHE A 261 -0.12 6.94 -9.31
CA PHE A 261 0.54 5.92 -10.13
C PHE A 261 1.19 6.54 -11.37
N THR A 262 0.50 7.40 -12.09
CA THR A 262 1.04 8.03 -13.31
C THR A 262 2.24 8.92 -12.99
N VAL A 263 2.16 9.75 -11.95
CA VAL A 263 3.29 10.60 -11.50
C VAL A 263 4.49 9.73 -11.11
N GLY A 264 4.27 8.68 -10.31
CA GLY A 264 5.34 7.79 -9.89
C GLY A 264 5.97 7.01 -11.05
N ALA A 265 5.17 6.51 -11.98
CA ALA A 265 5.65 5.80 -13.17
C ALA A 265 6.46 6.73 -14.10
N ILE A 266 6.01 7.96 -14.31
CA ILE A 266 6.76 8.98 -15.09
C ILE A 266 8.08 9.30 -14.39
N ALA A 267 8.07 9.62 -13.10
CA ALA A 267 9.27 9.90 -12.33
C ALA A 267 10.28 8.75 -12.42
N PHE A 268 9.82 7.50 -12.21
CA PHE A 268 10.68 6.32 -12.32
C PHE A 268 11.25 6.14 -13.73
N SER A 269 10.41 6.33 -14.76
CA SER A 269 10.83 6.13 -16.15
C SER A 269 11.87 7.15 -16.63
N THR A 270 11.80 8.38 -16.12
CA THR A 270 12.79 9.44 -16.41
C THR A 270 14.08 9.22 -15.66
N LEU A 271 14.01 8.94 -14.35
CA LEU A 271 15.18 8.80 -13.50
C LEU A 271 15.98 7.52 -13.76
N ARG A 272 15.31 6.41 -14.16
CA ARG A 272 15.98 5.11 -14.41
C ARG A 272 17.08 5.16 -15.47
N LYS A 273 17.07 6.17 -16.35
CA LYS A 273 18.08 6.30 -17.41
C LYS A 273 19.50 6.55 -16.84
N SER A 274 19.57 7.18 -15.67
CA SER A 274 20.84 7.52 -15.00
C SER A 274 21.20 6.55 -13.86
N PHE A 275 20.44 5.46 -13.65
CA PHE A 275 20.71 4.53 -12.55
C PHE A 275 21.99 3.73 -12.72
N MET A 276 22.34 3.39 -13.98
CA MET A 276 23.50 2.56 -14.26
C MET A 276 24.83 3.25 -13.94
N ASP A 277 24.81 4.59 -13.87
CA ASP A 277 25.99 5.40 -13.54
C ASP A 277 26.20 5.52 -12.02
N LEU A 278 25.19 5.15 -11.21
CA LEU A 278 25.15 5.39 -9.77
C LEU A 278 25.03 4.10 -8.91
N LEU A 279 24.73 2.96 -9.53
CA LEU A 279 24.58 1.63 -8.89
C LEU A 279 25.82 0.77 -9.11
#